data_7dca5ca00895f9f18d437acfc7a08d32
#
_entry.id   7dca5ca00895f9f18d437acfc7a08d32
#
_cell.length_a   1.000
_cell.length_b   1.000
_cell.length_c   1.000
_cell.angle_alpha   90.00
_cell.angle_beta   90.00
_cell.angle_gamma   90.00
#
_symmetry.space_group_name_H-M   'P 1'
#
loop_
_entity.id
_entity.type
_entity.pdbx_description
1 polymer ?
#
loop_
_entity_poly.entity_id
_entity_poly.type
_entity_poly.pdbx_seq_one_letter_code
_entity_poly.pdbx_strand_id
1 'polypeptide(L)' 'MPLQSSHFYAEVNSATKEIAVRVIGSEEDLAALMVCAICKSKKFRDTFKLTQRLLIEEGIHFEQSLFDKK' A
#
# COMPACT_ATOMS: atom_id res chain seq x y z
N MET A 1 -24.38 15.31 7.30
CA MET A 1 -22.96 15.26 7.35
C MET A 1 -22.42 14.34 6.28
N PRO A 2 -21.51 14.82 5.52
CA PRO A 2 -20.98 13.98 4.46
C PRO A 2 -20.20 12.81 5.04
N LEU A 3 -20.39 11.69 4.44
CA LEU A 3 -19.62 10.53 4.80
C LEU A 3 -18.26 10.62 4.15
N GLN A 4 -17.27 10.40 4.94
CA GLN A 4 -15.93 10.33 4.40
C GLN A 4 -15.58 8.89 4.18
N SER A 5 -15.29 8.58 2.94
CA SER A 5 -14.86 7.23 2.62
C SER A 5 -13.41 7.07 2.97
N SER A 6 -13.11 5.98 3.63
CA SER A 6 -11.72 5.63 3.86
C SER A 6 -11.20 4.96 2.61
N HIS A 7 -10.03 5.38 2.17
CA HIS A 7 -9.48 4.74 0.99
C HIS A 7 -7.97 4.84 0.99
N PHE A 8 -7.39 3.92 0.27
CA PHE A 8 -5.97 3.84 0.06
C PHE A 8 -5.73 3.83 -1.44
N TYR A 9 -4.88 4.73 -1.88
CA TYR A 9 -4.55 4.85 -3.29
C TYR A 9 -3.05 4.89 -3.43
N ALA A 10 -2.54 4.08 -4.33
CA ALA A 10 -1.11 4.05 -4.58
C ALA A 10 -0.89 3.72 -6.05
N GLU A 11 0.06 4.40 -6.65
CA GLU A 11 0.42 4.07 -8.02
C GLU A 11 1.89 4.38 -8.23
N VAL A 12 2.44 3.71 -9.20
CA VAL A 12 3.82 3.96 -9.60
C VAL A 12 3.82 4.20 -11.11
N ASN A 13 4.51 5.25 -11.51
CA ASN A 13 4.70 5.54 -12.91
C ASN A 13 5.97 4.83 -13.36
N SER A 14 5.80 3.81 -14.19
CA SER A 14 6.95 2.99 -14.58
C SER A 14 7.99 3.77 -15.33
N ALA A 15 7.56 4.76 -16.11
CA ALA A 15 8.50 5.52 -16.93
C ALA A 15 9.34 6.47 -16.09
N THR A 16 8.71 7.16 -15.15
CA THR A 16 9.42 8.15 -14.34
C THR A 16 9.83 7.60 -12.98
N LYS A 17 9.34 6.44 -12.59
CA LYS A 17 9.59 5.85 -11.28
C LYS A 17 9.02 6.68 -10.15
N GLU A 18 8.07 7.52 -10.45
CA GLU A 18 7.41 8.31 -9.42
C GLU A 18 6.34 7.49 -8.73
N ILE A 19 6.26 7.67 -7.43
CA ILE A 19 5.30 6.94 -6.60
C ILE A 19 4.37 7.95 -5.96
N ALA A 20 3.07 7.71 -6.10
CA ALA A 20 2.06 8.54 -5.47
C ALA A 20 1.27 7.68 -4.50
N VAL A 21 1.11 8.19 -3.29
CA VAL A 21 0.37 7.46 -2.26
C VAL A 21 -0.59 8.43 -1.59
N ARG A 22 -1.82 8.01 -1.45
CA ARG A 22 -2.82 8.79 -0.72
C ARG A 22 -3.56 7.86 0.21
N VAL A 23 -3.63 8.25 1.48
CA VAL A 23 -4.29 7.45 2.49
C VAL A 23 -5.23 8.36 3.24
N ILE A 24 -6.51 8.02 3.24
CA ILE A 24 -7.53 8.81 3.90
C ILE A 24 -8.38 7.89 4.76
N GLY A 25 -8.56 8.28 6.01
CA GLY A 25 -9.37 7.51 6.93
C GLY A 25 -8.57 7.17 8.17
N SER A 26 -9.26 6.60 9.16
CA SER A 26 -8.60 6.16 10.36
C SER A 26 -7.85 4.87 10.10
N GLU A 27 -6.89 4.59 10.96
CA GLU A 27 -6.13 3.37 10.82
C GLU A 27 -7.01 2.14 10.94
N GLU A 28 -8.03 2.22 11.79
CA GLU A 28 -8.95 1.11 11.94
C GLU A 28 -9.74 0.85 10.69
N ASP A 29 -10.25 1.92 10.08
CA ASP A 29 -11.01 1.78 8.84
C ASP A 29 -10.11 1.27 7.72
N LEU A 30 -8.88 1.76 7.67
CA LEU A 30 -7.97 1.33 6.62
C LEU A 30 -7.58 -0.14 6.80
N ALA A 31 -7.40 -0.56 8.04
CA ALA A 31 -7.11 -1.97 8.30
C ALA A 31 -8.27 -2.85 7.87
N ALA A 32 -9.50 -2.42 8.17
CA ALA A 32 -10.68 -3.17 7.76
C ALA A 32 -10.76 -3.24 6.24
N LEU A 33 -10.46 -2.13 5.58
CA LEU A 33 -10.47 -2.10 4.12
C LEU A 33 -9.47 -3.10 3.55
N MET A 34 -8.28 -3.15 4.13
CA MET A 34 -7.27 -4.09 3.66
C MET A 34 -7.70 -5.53 3.87
N VAL A 35 -8.30 -5.82 5.02
CA VAL A 35 -8.78 -7.16 5.28
C VAL A 35 -9.84 -7.56 4.24
N CYS A 36 -10.76 -6.66 3.97
CA CYS A 36 -11.79 -6.95 2.98
C CYS A 36 -11.21 -7.18 1.60
N ALA A 37 -10.21 -6.37 1.23
CA ALA A 37 -9.57 -6.53 -0.07
C ALA A 37 -8.87 -7.88 -0.17
N ILE A 38 -8.19 -8.27 0.89
CA ILE A 38 -7.50 -9.55 0.93
C ILE A 38 -8.49 -10.69 0.78
N CYS A 39 -9.64 -10.57 1.44
CA CYS A 39 -10.63 -11.64 1.38
C CYS A 39 -11.32 -11.72 0.04
N LYS A 40 -11.50 -10.58 -0.63
CA LYS A 40 -12.32 -10.55 -1.83
C LYS A 40 -11.53 -10.65 -3.12
N SER A 41 -10.26 -10.37 -3.10
CA SER A 41 -9.47 -10.34 -4.32
C SER A 41 -8.28 -11.29 -4.18
N LYS A 42 -8.27 -12.33 -5.01
CA LYS A 42 -7.14 -13.24 -5.00
C LYS A 42 -5.86 -12.52 -5.42
N LYS A 43 -5.96 -11.64 -6.40
CA LYS A 43 -4.78 -10.92 -6.85
C LYS A 43 -4.23 -10.04 -5.74
N PHE A 44 -5.12 -9.36 -5.00
CA PHE A 44 -4.67 -8.52 -3.91
C PHE A 44 -4.06 -9.36 -2.81
N ARG A 45 -4.67 -10.53 -2.53
CA ARG A 45 -4.13 -11.42 -1.50
C ARG A 45 -2.74 -11.90 -1.86
N ASP A 46 -2.55 -12.32 -3.09
CA ASP A 46 -1.25 -12.80 -3.53
C ASP A 46 -0.23 -11.67 -3.51
N THR A 47 -0.65 -10.49 -3.92
CA THR A 47 0.22 -9.32 -3.89
C THR A 47 0.61 -8.98 -2.45
N PHE A 48 -0.34 -9.11 -1.54
CA PHE A 48 -0.05 -8.81 -0.14
C PHE A 48 0.96 -9.78 0.43
N LYS A 49 0.83 -11.07 0.09
CA LYS A 49 1.79 -12.05 0.55
C LYS A 49 3.19 -11.76 0.02
N LEU A 50 3.27 -11.39 -1.23
CA LEU A 50 4.56 -11.03 -1.82
C LEU A 50 5.12 -9.80 -1.15
N THR A 51 4.26 -8.83 -0.87
CA THR A 51 4.68 -7.61 -0.21
C THR A 51 5.27 -7.91 1.17
N GLN A 52 4.62 -8.79 1.92
CA GLN A 52 5.15 -9.15 3.23
C GLN A 52 6.53 -9.78 3.13
N ARG A 53 6.71 -10.65 2.16
CA ARG A 53 8.00 -11.30 1.99
C ARG A 53 9.07 -10.29 1.62
N LEU A 54 8.74 -9.36 0.74
CA LEU A 54 9.70 -8.34 0.34
C LEU A 54 10.06 -7.42 1.51
N LEU A 55 9.08 -7.12 2.36
CA LEU A 55 9.36 -6.31 3.52
C LEU A 55 10.32 -7.02 4.48
N ILE A 56 10.15 -8.31 4.63
CA ILE A 56 11.01 -9.07 5.52
C ILE A 56 12.41 -9.21 4.94
N GLU A 57 12.50 -9.51 3.66
CA GLU A 57 13.77 -9.83 3.03
C GLU A 57 14.51 -8.59 2.55
N GLU A 58 13.76 -7.59 2.05
CA GLU A 58 14.36 -6.46 1.40
C GLU A 58 13.88 -5.12 1.95
N GLY A 59 13.15 -5.15 3.05
CA GLY A 59 12.46 -3.95 3.52
C GLY A 59 13.39 -2.77 3.74
N ILE A 60 14.55 -3.01 4.33
CA ILE A 60 15.47 -1.94 4.61
C ILE A 60 15.97 -1.30 3.32
N HIS A 61 16.26 -2.13 2.33
CA HIS A 61 16.72 -1.60 1.05
C HIS A 61 15.64 -0.80 0.36
N PHE A 62 14.39 -1.29 0.41
CA PHE A 62 13.28 -0.54 -0.17
C PHE A 62 13.13 0.79 0.51
N GLU A 63 13.18 0.78 1.82
CA GLU A 63 12.98 2.01 2.57
C GLU A 63 14.07 3.01 2.25
N GLN A 64 15.29 2.57 2.22
CA GLN A 64 16.40 3.46 1.90
C GLN A 64 16.29 3.96 0.46
N SER A 65 15.90 3.08 -0.43
CA SER A 65 15.77 3.45 -1.83
C SER A 65 14.71 4.52 -2.02
N LEU A 66 13.62 4.45 -1.25
CA LEU A 66 12.52 5.39 -1.40
C LEU A 66 12.78 6.69 -0.65
N PHE A 67 13.34 6.62 0.53
CA PHE A 67 13.46 7.79 1.39
C PHE A 67 14.82 8.44 1.36
N ASP A 68 15.75 7.78 0.77
CA ASP A 68 17.11 8.26 0.71
C ASP A 68 17.38 9.04 -0.54
N LYS A 69 16.35 9.55 -1.11
CA LYS A 69 16.51 10.28 -2.33
C LYS A 69 16.59 11.71 -2.03
N LYS A 70 17.57 12.15 -1.66
CA LYS A 70 17.63 13.56 -1.41
C LYS A 70 18.34 14.29 -2.46
#